data_c393af487aaa91928c804430620d5d02
#
_entry.id   c393af487aaa91928c804430620d5d02
#
_cell.length_a   1.000
_cell.length_b   1.000
_cell.length_c   1.000
_cell.angle_alpha   90.00
_cell.angle_beta   90.00
_cell.angle_gamma   90.00
#
_symmetry.space_group_name_H-M   'P 1'
#
loop_
_entity.id
_entity.type
_entity.pdbx_description
1 polymer ?
#
loop_
_entity_poly.entity_id
_entity_poly.type
_entity_poly.pdbx_seq_one_letter_code
_entity_poly.pdbx_strand_id
1 'polypeptide(L)'
;VELADRGGFDIDDDDYAKVVEQIITDEIGQGEGANLVVGRRYRAVVADWSAEKALTVFRRLLEREHGAYWTFLFFTGDRYLVGASPERHVSVHGGEVRMNPISGTFRLPKHVAAPDGAPAPDLKRDLLSFLADEKEIYELFMVVDEELKMMCDICHEGGQVLGPFLKPMSHLVHTEYLLAGRTRSDVREVLRDTMYAATVTGSPVENACRLIKEYEPHGRGYYGAALAILGRDPEGEPVLDSPIVIRTADVAPDGRLTVTAGATLVRDSDPAYEVAETHAKAGGILS
;
A
#
# COMPACT_ATOMS: atom_id res chain seq x y z
N VAL A 1 -4.77 -1.81 -22.72
CA VAL A 1 -6.23 -1.91 -22.60
C VAL A 1 -6.77 -0.50 -22.73
N GLU A 2 -7.82 -0.32 -23.53
CA GLU A 2 -8.41 0.99 -23.82
C GLU A 2 -9.46 1.33 -22.75
N LEU A 3 -9.51 2.61 -22.34
CA LEU A 3 -10.54 3.13 -21.46
C LEU A 3 -11.66 3.75 -22.30
N ALA A 4 -12.90 3.30 -22.08
CA ALA A 4 -14.10 3.91 -22.67
C ALA A 4 -14.39 5.27 -22.01
N ASP A 5 -14.08 5.37 -20.71
CA ASP A 5 -14.09 6.62 -19.95
C ASP A 5 -12.83 6.67 -19.10
N ARG A 6 -12.09 7.76 -19.21
CA ARG A 6 -10.88 7.96 -18.42
C ARG A 6 -11.15 8.30 -16.96
N GLY A 7 -12.35 8.80 -16.68
CA GLY A 7 -12.79 9.07 -15.33
C GLY A 7 -11.94 10.03 -14.53
N GLY A 8 -11.83 9.77 -13.23
CA GLY A 8 -11.07 10.59 -12.28
C GLY A 8 -11.21 10.09 -10.85
N PHE A 9 -10.62 10.83 -9.92
CA PHE A 9 -10.82 10.59 -8.49
C PHE A 9 -12.24 10.99 -8.05
N ASP A 10 -12.83 10.21 -7.15
CA ASP A 10 -14.16 10.47 -6.57
C ASP A 10 -14.17 11.65 -5.58
N ILE A 11 -13.01 12.02 -5.07
CA ILE A 11 -12.76 13.25 -4.32
C ILE A 11 -11.71 14.01 -5.13
N ASP A 12 -11.98 15.22 -5.55
CA ASP A 12 -11.02 16.02 -6.29
C ASP A 12 -9.81 16.43 -5.42
N ASP A 13 -8.80 17.02 -6.05
CA ASP A 13 -7.55 17.33 -5.39
C ASP A 13 -7.71 18.38 -4.28
N ASP A 14 -8.53 19.40 -4.51
CA ASP A 14 -8.77 20.47 -3.55
C ASP A 14 -9.57 19.98 -2.34
N ASP A 15 -10.59 19.16 -2.56
CA ASP A 15 -11.40 18.60 -1.49
C ASP A 15 -10.63 17.52 -0.71
N TYR A 16 -9.81 16.72 -1.38
CA TYR A 16 -8.93 15.78 -0.68
C TYR A 16 -7.89 16.50 0.18
N ALA A 17 -7.30 17.58 -0.32
CA ALA A 17 -6.37 18.40 0.47
C ALA A 17 -7.03 18.97 1.75
N LYS A 18 -8.28 19.43 1.67
CA LYS A 18 -9.06 19.88 2.85
C LYS A 18 -9.30 18.73 3.85
N VAL A 19 -9.64 17.54 3.38
CA VAL A 19 -9.79 16.36 4.24
C VAL A 19 -8.49 16.04 4.95
N VAL A 20 -7.36 16.08 4.24
CA VAL A 20 -6.02 15.89 4.82
C VAL A 20 -5.73 16.92 5.90
N GLU A 21 -5.94 18.21 5.61
CA GLU A 21 -5.73 19.32 6.56
C GLU A 21 -6.61 19.16 7.82
N GLN A 22 -7.87 18.80 7.64
CA GLN A 22 -8.80 18.56 8.73
C GLN A 22 -8.35 17.40 9.63
N ILE A 23 -7.94 16.26 9.06
CA ILE A 23 -7.44 15.11 9.81
C ILE A 23 -6.17 15.49 10.61
N ILE A 24 -5.25 16.22 10.00
CA ILE A 24 -4.03 16.66 10.68
C ILE A 24 -4.36 17.58 11.86
N THR A 25 -5.28 18.50 11.69
CA THR A 25 -5.62 19.52 12.69
C THR A 25 -6.51 18.96 13.79
N ASP A 26 -7.59 18.29 13.42
CA ASP A 26 -8.69 17.95 14.33
C ASP A 26 -8.49 16.59 15.00
N GLU A 27 -7.74 15.68 14.36
CA GLU A 27 -7.54 14.32 14.87
C GLU A 27 -6.09 14.11 15.36
N ILE A 28 -5.13 14.07 14.45
CA ILE A 28 -3.71 13.83 14.81
C ILE A 28 -3.18 14.93 15.72
N GLY A 29 -3.50 16.19 15.42
CA GLY A 29 -3.13 17.34 16.23
C GLY A 29 -3.73 17.33 17.63
N GLN A 30 -4.85 16.66 17.83
CA GLN A 30 -5.51 16.51 19.12
C GLN A 30 -5.13 15.19 19.85
N GLY A 31 -4.30 14.35 19.22
CA GLY A 31 -3.81 13.11 19.82
C GLY A 31 -4.71 11.90 19.60
N GLU A 32 -5.66 11.98 18.65
CA GLU A 32 -6.56 10.86 18.30
C GLU A 32 -5.86 9.75 17.50
N GLY A 33 -4.58 9.91 17.19
CA GLY A 33 -3.74 8.90 16.53
C GLY A 33 -2.35 9.43 16.24
N ALA A 34 -1.43 8.52 15.98
CA ALA A 34 -0.07 8.86 15.57
C ALA A 34 -0.01 9.09 14.04
N ASN A 35 -0.70 8.24 13.29
CA ASN A 35 -0.87 8.35 11.85
C ASN A 35 -2.24 7.81 11.41
N LEU A 36 -2.70 8.25 10.25
CA LEU A 36 -3.92 7.77 9.60
C LEU A 36 -3.69 7.64 8.10
N VAL A 37 -4.11 6.53 7.52
CA VAL A 37 -4.14 6.39 6.05
C VAL A 37 -5.54 6.72 5.57
N VAL A 38 -5.67 7.75 4.76
CA VAL A 38 -6.93 8.12 4.11
C VAL A 38 -6.86 7.87 2.61
N GLY A 39 -7.84 7.15 2.09
CA GLY A 39 -7.91 6.74 0.70
C GLY A 39 -8.93 7.54 -0.11
N ARG A 40 -8.66 7.69 -1.41
CA ARG A 40 -9.64 8.09 -2.42
C ARG A 40 -9.59 7.16 -3.62
N ARG A 41 -10.66 7.10 -4.39
CA ARG A 41 -10.81 6.13 -5.46
C ARG A 41 -10.78 6.79 -6.82
N TYR A 42 -9.84 6.35 -7.65
CA TYR A 42 -9.89 6.63 -9.08
C TYR A 42 -10.88 5.69 -9.74
N ARG A 43 -11.84 6.23 -10.49
CA ARG A 43 -12.87 5.47 -11.20
C ARG A 43 -12.75 5.72 -12.68
N ALA A 44 -12.85 4.66 -13.47
CA ALA A 44 -12.83 4.70 -14.92
C ALA A 44 -13.70 3.56 -15.49
N VAL A 45 -13.84 3.50 -16.80
CA VAL A 45 -14.51 2.40 -17.47
C VAL A 45 -13.58 1.81 -18.53
N VAL A 46 -13.32 0.52 -18.45
CA VAL A 46 -12.57 -0.22 -19.46
C VAL A 46 -13.51 -0.63 -20.59
N ALA A 47 -13.12 -0.30 -21.83
CA ALA A 47 -13.89 -0.69 -23.02
C ALA A 47 -13.88 -2.22 -23.17
N ASP A 48 -15.03 -2.80 -23.51
CA ASP A 48 -15.21 -4.23 -23.84
C ASP A 48 -14.47 -5.16 -22.88
N TRP A 49 -14.67 -4.97 -21.57
CA TRP A 49 -13.96 -5.75 -20.54
C TRP A 49 -14.22 -7.25 -20.68
N SER A 50 -13.19 -8.04 -20.53
CA SER A 50 -13.24 -9.50 -20.63
C SER A 50 -12.12 -10.17 -19.85
N ALA A 51 -12.19 -11.48 -19.69
CA ALA A 51 -11.12 -12.27 -19.07
C ALA A 51 -9.78 -12.15 -19.83
N GLU A 52 -9.81 -12.06 -21.17
CA GLU A 52 -8.61 -11.87 -21.97
C GLU A 52 -7.97 -10.49 -21.71
N LYS A 53 -8.78 -9.46 -21.51
CA LYS A 53 -8.27 -8.13 -21.12
C LYS A 53 -7.68 -8.14 -19.72
N ALA A 54 -8.29 -8.86 -18.77
CA ALA A 54 -7.74 -9.05 -17.43
C ALA A 54 -6.37 -9.75 -17.48
N LEU A 55 -6.25 -10.82 -18.26
CA LEU A 55 -4.96 -11.50 -18.50
C LEU A 55 -3.95 -10.60 -19.20
N THR A 56 -4.39 -9.73 -20.11
CA THR A 56 -3.51 -8.76 -20.78
C THR A 56 -2.96 -7.73 -19.81
N VAL A 57 -3.77 -7.21 -18.90
CA VAL A 57 -3.32 -6.29 -17.84
C VAL A 57 -2.34 -7.01 -16.91
N PHE A 58 -2.68 -8.21 -16.45
CA PHE A 58 -1.80 -9.03 -15.61
C PHE A 58 -0.44 -9.27 -16.24
N ARG A 59 -0.41 -9.69 -17.52
CA ARG A 59 0.84 -9.87 -18.26
C ARG A 59 1.67 -8.58 -18.33
N ARG A 60 1.05 -7.42 -18.58
CA ARG A 60 1.76 -6.14 -18.60
C ARG A 60 2.34 -5.78 -17.26
N LEU A 61 1.64 -6.06 -16.15
CA LEU A 61 2.19 -5.87 -14.81
C LEU A 61 3.40 -6.76 -14.57
N LEU A 62 3.36 -8.05 -14.98
CA LEU A 62 4.51 -8.96 -14.89
C LEU A 62 5.71 -8.47 -15.71
N GLU A 63 5.49 -7.85 -16.87
CA GLU A 63 6.54 -7.37 -17.78
C GLU A 63 7.14 -6.02 -17.33
N ARG A 64 6.37 -5.17 -16.65
CA ARG A 64 6.73 -3.76 -16.43
C ARG A 64 6.90 -3.36 -14.97
N GLU A 65 6.19 -4.02 -14.06
CA GLU A 65 6.31 -3.72 -12.63
C GLU A 65 7.41 -4.56 -12.00
N HIS A 66 8.43 -3.88 -11.45
CA HIS A 66 9.54 -4.49 -10.74
C HIS A 66 9.45 -4.17 -9.25
N GLY A 67 9.96 -5.06 -8.42
CA GLY A 67 9.98 -4.87 -6.96
C GLY A 67 8.67 -5.20 -6.26
N ALA A 68 7.61 -5.61 -6.97
CA ALA A 68 6.40 -6.11 -6.35
C ALA A 68 6.70 -7.37 -5.51
N TYR A 69 6.06 -7.48 -4.35
CA TYR A 69 6.05 -8.71 -3.56
C TYR A 69 5.21 -9.78 -4.25
N TRP A 70 3.98 -9.40 -4.66
CA TRP A 70 3.11 -10.21 -5.50
C TRP A 70 2.59 -9.42 -6.69
N THR A 71 2.67 -10.02 -7.88
CA THR A 71 1.86 -9.63 -9.03
C THR A 71 0.79 -10.69 -9.22
N PHE A 72 -0.49 -10.29 -9.21
CA PHE A 72 -1.59 -11.23 -9.16
C PHE A 72 -2.77 -10.83 -10.04
N LEU A 73 -3.53 -11.84 -10.43
CA LEU A 73 -4.87 -11.74 -10.96
C LEU A 73 -5.74 -12.69 -10.15
N PHE A 74 -6.75 -12.15 -9.48
CA PHE A 74 -7.68 -12.90 -8.66
C PHE A 74 -9.12 -12.62 -9.12
N PHE A 75 -9.85 -13.67 -9.44
CA PHE A 75 -11.26 -13.59 -9.81
C PHE A 75 -12.13 -14.03 -8.63
N THR A 76 -12.99 -13.14 -8.14
CA THR A 76 -13.84 -13.38 -6.97
C THR A 76 -15.12 -14.17 -7.30
N GLY A 77 -15.38 -14.42 -8.59
CA GLY A 77 -16.65 -14.97 -9.10
C GLY A 77 -17.48 -13.94 -9.86
N ASP A 78 -17.30 -12.67 -9.52
CA ASP A 78 -18.01 -11.52 -10.16
C ASP A 78 -17.08 -10.35 -10.48
N ARG A 79 -15.84 -10.31 -9.96
CA ARG A 79 -14.91 -9.20 -10.14
C ARG A 79 -13.49 -9.71 -10.39
N TYR A 80 -12.69 -8.87 -11.04
CA TYR A 80 -11.27 -9.12 -11.25
C TYR A 80 -10.44 -8.16 -10.39
N LEU A 81 -9.58 -8.71 -9.54
CA LEU A 81 -8.53 -7.96 -8.85
C LEU A 81 -7.22 -8.22 -9.58
N VAL A 82 -6.65 -7.19 -10.19
CA VAL A 82 -5.39 -7.27 -10.92
C VAL A 82 -4.42 -6.27 -10.32
N GLY A 83 -3.32 -6.73 -9.74
CA GLY A 83 -2.44 -5.86 -8.98
C GLY A 83 -0.99 -6.31 -8.95
N ALA A 84 -0.14 -5.36 -8.55
CA ALA A 84 1.28 -5.56 -8.27
C ALA A 84 1.59 -4.95 -6.90
N SER A 85 1.27 -5.70 -5.84
CA SER A 85 1.46 -5.25 -4.47
C SER A 85 2.93 -5.27 -4.07
N PRO A 86 3.47 -4.16 -3.55
CA PRO A 86 4.83 -4.11 -3.06
C PRO A 86 5.02 -4.75 -1.69
N GLU A 87 3.93 -5.00 -0.94
CA GLU A 87 3.99 -5.19 0.50
C GLU A 87 3.60 -6.59 0.93
N ARG A 88 4.52 -7.27 1.65
CA ARG A 88 4.20 -8.48 2.39
C ARG A 88 3.40 -8.08 3.63
N HIS A 89 2.13 -8.51 3.66
CA HIS A 89 1.32 -8.44 4.86
C HIS A 89 1.89 -9.37 5.94
N VAL A 90 1.87 -10.65 5.70
CA VAL A 90 2.47 -11.66 6.57
C VAL A 90 2.77 -12.92 5.80
N SER A 91 3.87 -13.59 6.13
CA SER A 91 4.14 -14.95 5.67
C SER A 91 4.58 -15.83 6.83
N VAL A 92 4.25 -17.13 6.75
CA VAL A 92 4.68 -18.16 7.70
C VAL A 92 5.25 -19.32 6.92
N HIS A 93 6.47 -19.73 7.27
CA HIS A 93 7.12 -20.90 6.72
C HIS A 93 8.04 -21.54 7.78
N GLY A 94 7.89 -22.84 8.04
CA GLY A 94 8.68 -23.52 9.09
C GLY A 94 8.58 -22.85 10.48
N GLY A 95 7.41 -22.25 10.79
CA GLY A 95 7.16 -21.49 12.02
C GLY A 95 7.83 -20.11 12.06
N GLU A 96 8.57 -19.71 11.04
CA GLU A 96 9.10 -18.34 10.91
C GLU A 96 8.02 -17.42 10.32
N VAL A 97 7.76 -16.31 11.01
CA VAL A 97 6.83 -15.26 10.59
C VAL A 97 7.64 -14.08 10.07
N ARG A 98 7.18 -13.50 8.95
CA ARG A 98 7.78 -12.28 8.39
C ARG A 98 6.69 -11.29 7.95
N MET A 99 6.93 -10.00 8.21
CA MET A 99 6.18 -8.86 7.71
C MET A 99 7.14 -7.84 7.12
N ASN A 100 6.71 -7.09 6.12
CA ASN A 100 7.52 -6.03 5.52
C ASN A 100 6.72 -4.72 5.46
N PRO A 101 6.54 -4.02 6.59
CA PRO A 101 5.92 -2.71 6.56
C PRO A 101 6.69 -1.74 5.68
N ILE A 102 5.97 -1.11 4.76
CA ILE A 102 6.46 -0.11 3.83
C ILE A 102 5.88 1.24 4.24
N SER A 103 6.73 2.26 4.24
CA SER A 103 6.30 3.64 4.42
C SER A 103 6.87 4.51 3.31
N GLY A 104 7.29 5.71 3.53
CA GLY A 104 7.93 6.66 2.64
C GLY A 104 7.85 6.37 1.13
N THR A 105 7.61 7.39 0.33
CA THR A 105 7.50 7.24 -1.13
C THR A 105 8.37 8.26 -1.84
N PHE A 106 9.58 7.85 -2.22
CA PHE A 106 10.44 8.65 -3.09
C PHE A 106 10.08 8.41 -4.55
N ARG A 107 9.69 9.47 -5.26
CA ARG A 107 9.34 9.39 -6.68
C ARG A 107 10.59 9.45 -7.53
N LEU A 108 10.79 8.45 -8.37
CA LEU A 108 11.85 8.49 -9.36
C LEU A 108 11.51 9.55 -10.42
N PRO A 109 12.47 10.42 -10.80
CA PRO A 109 12.24 11.38 -11.87
C PRO A 109 11.91 10.62 -13.15
N LYS A 110 10.81 11.03 -13.82
CA LYS A 110 10.55 10.52 -15.17
C LYS A 110 11.74 10.91 -16.03
N HIS A 111 12.21 10.01 -16.89
CA HIS A 111 13.21 10.30 -17.93
C HIS A 111 12.59 11.26 -18.99
N VAL A 112 12.26 12.46 -18.56
CA VAL A 112 11.95 13.57 -19.46
C VAL A 112 13.29 14.24 -19.71
N ALA A 113 13.69 14.36 -20.98
CA ALA A 113 14.83 15.20 -21.32
C ALA A 113 14.63 16.56 -20.64
N ALA A 114 15.60 16.98 -19.82
CA ALA A 114 15.50 18.28 -19.16
C ALA A 114 15.25 19.35 -20.22
N PRO A 115 14.32 20.29 -20.01
CA PRO A 115 14.20 21.44 -20.89
C PRO A 115 15.59 22.08 -21.04
N ASP A 116 15.94 22.52 -22.25
CA ASP A 116 17.25 23.11 -22.54
C ASP A 116 17.67 24.10 -21.43
N GLY A 117 18.78 23.76 -20.74
CA GLY A 117 19.37 24.60 -19.70
C GLY A 117 18.95 24.30 -18.26
N ALA A 118 18.04 23.34 -17.99
CA ALA A 118 17.77 22.92 -16.61
C ALA A 118 18.85 21.92 -16.13
N PRO A 119 19.33 22.04 -14.87
CA PRO A 119 20.24 21.05 -14.32
C PRO A 119 19.56 19.65 -14.28
N ALA A 120 20.30 18.62 -14.67
CA ALA A 120 19.82 17.24 -14.52
C ALA A 120 19.47 16.96 -13.06
N PRO A 121 18.40 16.18 -12.78
CA PRO A 121 18.06 15.81 -11.40
C PRO A 121 19.24 15.11 -10.72
N ASP A 122 19.67 15.63 -9.57
CA ASP A 122 20.66 14.96 -8.74
C ASP A 122 19.97 13.91 -7.86
N LEU A 123 19.69 12.76 -8.47
CA LEU A 123 18.98 11.65 -7.83
C LEU A 123 19.59 11.27 -6.48
N LYS A 124 20.92 11.30 -6.37
CA LYS A 124 21.60 10.94 -5.12
C LYS A 124 21.30 11.97 -4.03
N ARG A 125 21.44 13.26 -4.34
CA ARG A 125 21.16 14.33 -3.38
C ARG A 125 19.70 14.29 -2.96
N ASP A 126 18.78 14.15 -3.91
CA ASP A 126 17.35 14.18 -3.65
C ASP A 126 16.90 12.96 -2.83
N LEU A 127 17.46 11.76 -3.11
CA LEU A 127 17.23 10.56 -2.29
C LEU A 127 17.81 10.70 -0.87
N LEU A 128 19.02 11.28 -0.73
CA LEU A 128 19.60 11.51 0.60
C LEU A 128 18.79 12.53 1.41
N SER A 129 18.23 13.56 0.75
CA SER A 129 17.33 14.53 1.39
C SER A 129 16.05 13.85 1.88
N PHE A 130 15.44 12.99 1.05
CA PHE A 130 14.27 12.19 1.43
C PHE A 130 14.56 11.28 2.64
N LEU A 131 15.71 10.60 2.65
CA LEU A 131 16.09 9.72 3.76
C LEU A 131 16.45 10.47 5.06
N ALA A 132 16.74 11.76 4.98
CA ALA A 132 17.00 12.62 6.12
C ALA A 132 15.76 13.42 6.58
N ASP A 133 14.63 13.26 5.88
CA ASP A 133 13.38 13.94 6.22
C ASP A 133 12.77 13.32 7.49
N GLU A 134 12.61 14.16 8.51
CA GLU A 134 12.09 13.73 9.81
C GLU A 134 10.65 13.14 9.69
N LYS A 135 9.83 13.71 8.82
CA LYS A 135 8.46 13.21 8.55
C LYS A 135 8.49 11.76 8.06
N GLU A 136 9.35 11.47 7.08
CA GLU A 136 9.48 10.12 6.50
C GLU A 136 10.04 9.11 7.53
N ILE A 137 10.98 9.55 8.37
CA ILE A 137 11.55 8.73 9.44
C ILE A 137 10.48 8.40 10.50
N TYR A 138 9.74 9.40 10.97
CA TYR A 138 8.69 9.19 11.99
C TYR A 138 7.54 8.36 11.46
N GLU A 139 7.10 8.56 10.22
CA GLU A 139 6.07 7.77 9.58
C GLU A 139 6.45 6.28 9.59
N LEU A 140 7.67 5.96 9.17
CA LEU A 140 8.16 4.59 9.16
C LEU A 140 8.21 3.97 10.57
N PHE A 141 8.66 4.73 11.58
CA PHE A 141 8.68 4.24 12.96
C PHE A 141 7.28 3.95 13.51
N MET A 142 6.29 4.79 13.18
CA MET A 142 4.92 4.60 13.65
C MET A 142 4.30 3.31 13.13
N VAL A 143 4.45 3.02 11.83
CA VAL A 143 3.91 1.79 11.24
C VAL A 143 4.65 0.55 11.75
N VAL A 144 5.97 0.64 11.92
CA VAL A 144 6.79 -0.47 12.46
C VAL A 144 6.42 -0.76 13.92
N ASP A 145 6.22 0.25 14.75
CA ASP A 145 5.83 0.06 16.16
C ASP A 145 4.51 -0.69 16.28
N GLU A 146 3.51 -0.33 15.47
CA GLU A 146 2.20 -1.00 15.49
C GLU A 146 2.29 -2.44 14.97
N GLU A 147 2.98 -2.68 13.87
CA GLU A 147 3.15 -4.04 13.34
C GLU A 147 4.05 -4.90 14.22
N LEU A 148 5.02 -4.31 14.92
CA LEU A 148 5.81 -5.03 15.92
C LEU A 148 4.97 -5.49 17.12
N LYS A 149 3.97 -4.72 17.53
CA LYS A 149 2.99 -5.17 18.54
C LYS A 149 2.24 -6.40 18.05
N MET A 150 1.74 -6.40 16.80
CA MET A 150 1.11 -7.58 16.20
C MET A 150 2.06 -8.78 16.19
N MET A 151 3.34 -8.58 15.83
CA MET A 151 4.36 -9.63 15.88
C MET A 151 4.56 -10.18 17.30
N CYS A 152 4.56 -9.33 18.32
CA CYS A 152 4.71 -9.76 19.71
C CYS A 152 3.52 -10.61 20.18
N ASP A 153 2.32 -10.35 19.67
CA ASP A 153 1.12 -11.12 20.01
C ASP A 153 1.12 -12.53 19.40
N ILE A 154 1.64 -12.68 18.18
CA ILE A 154 1.64 -13.96 17.45
C ILE A 154 2.94 -14.75 17.60
N CYS A 155 4.04 -14.14 18.04
CA CYS A 155 5.37 -14.75 18.14
C CYS A 155 5.75 -15.00 19.60
N HIS A 156 6.05 -16.25 19.94
CA HIS A 156 6.34 -16.66 21.31
C HIS A 156 7.72 -16.20 21.85
N GLU A 157 8.61 -15.76 20.97
CA GLU A 157 9.94 -15.22 21.30
C GLU A 157 10.03 -13.71 21.01
N GLY A 158 8.88 -13.07 20.71
CA GLY A 158 8.81 -11.68 20.27
C GLY A 158 9.24 -11.50 18.81
N GLY A 159 9.32 -10.25 18.37
CA GLY A 159 9.72 -9.87 17.01
C GLY A 159 11.10 -9.23 16.96
N GLN A 160 11.79 -9.44 15.85
CA GLN A 160 13.03 -8.75 15.50
C GLN A 160 12.75 -7.73 14.41
N VAL A 161 13.40 -6.57 14.48
CA VAL A 161 13.33 -5.50 13.48
C VAL A 161 14.66 -5.41 12.76
N LEU A 162 14.63 -5.55 11.43
CA LEU A 162 15.80 -5.44 10.57
C LEU A 162 15.59 -4.34 9.54
N GLY A 163 16.53 -3.46 9.36
CA GLY A 163 16.46 -2.33 8.44
C GLY A 163 16.90 -1.01 9.07
N PRO A 164 16.52 0.16 8.49
CA PRO A 164 15.65 0.28 7.30
C PRO A 164 16.33 -0.17 6.01
N PHE A 165 15.53 -0.59 5.04
CA PHE A 165 15.94 -0.94 3.70
C PHE A 165 15.29 -0.02 2.67
N LEU A 166 15.89 0.08 1.49
CA LEU A 166 15.26 0.69 0.32
C LEU A 166 14.63 -0.40 -0.55
N LYS A 167 13.37 -0.20 -0.91
CA LYS A 167 12.64 -1.05 -1.83
C LYS A 167 12.45 -0.33 -3.16
N PRO A 168 13.32 -0.58 -4.16
CA PRO A 168 13.15 0.01 -5.48
C PRO A 168 11.99 -0.66 -6.22
N MET A 169 11.18 0.16 -6.87
CA MET A 169 10.11 -0.24 -7.78
C MET A 169 10.27 0.47 -9.13
N SER A 170 9.39 0.18 -10.09
CA SER A 170 9.50 0.73 -11.45
C SER A 170 9.48 2.26 -11.51
N HIS A 171 8.73 2.93 -10.62
CA HIS A 171 8.53 4.38 -10.64
C HIS A 171 8.80 5.08 -9.30
N LEU A 172 9.08 4.32 -8.27
CA LEU A 172 9.20 4.77 -6.88
C LEU A 172 10.34 4.03 -6.18
N VAL A 173 10.80 4.60 -5.07
CA VAL A 173 11.57 3.87 -4.05
C VAL A 173 10.84 4.05 -2.72
N HIS A 174 10.54 2.94 -2.05
CA HIS A 174 10.00 2.96 -0.70
C HIS A 174 11.08 2.71 0.34
N THR A 175 10.83 3.17 1.57
CA THR A 175 11.50 2.66 2.75
C THR A 175 10.71 1.50 3.33
N GLU A 176 11.40 0.44 3.81
CA GLU A 176 10.77 -0.71 4.45
C GLU A 176 11.61 -1.22 5.63
N TYR A 177 10.94 -1.89 6.56
CA TYR A 177 11.59 -2.78 7.53
C TYR A 177 11.21 -4.24 7.25
N LEU A 178 12.04 -5.16 7.71
CA LEU A 178 11.69 -6.56 7.85
C LEU A 178 11.44 -6.84 9.33
N LEU A 179 10.23 -7.27 9.64
CA LEU A 179 9.90 -7.85 10.94
C LEU A 179 9.96 -9.37 10.82
N ALA A 180 10.63 -10.02 11.76
CA ALA A 180 10.77 -11.46 11.77
C ALA A 180 10.57 -12.01 13.18
N GLY A 181 9.96 -13.18 13.29
CA GLY A 181 9.74 -13.85 14.57
C GLY A 181 9.39 -15.32 14.38
N ARG A 182 9.11 -16.01 15.47
CA ARG A 182 8.72 -17.42 15.45
C ARG A 182 7.37 -17.62 16.13
N THR A 183 6.49 -18.37 15.45
CA THR A 183 5.15 -18.68 15.95
C THR A 183 4.95 -20.19 16.11
N ARG A 184 4.03 -20.54 17.02
CA ARG A 184 3.42 -21.88 17.15
C ARG A 184 1.92 -21.85 16.88
N SER A 185 1.40 -20.66 16.57
CA SER A 185 -0.02 -20.48 16.27
C SER A 185 -0.38 -21.06 14.91
N ASP A 186 -1.65 -21.44 14.76
CA ASP A 186 -2.20 -21.82 13.45
C ASP A 186 -2.07 -20.64 12.47
N VAL A 187 -1.67 -20.91 11.23
CA VAL A 187 -1.45 -19.88 10.21
C VAL A 187 -2.70 -19.03 9.92
N ARG A 188 -3.91 -19.59 10.17
CA ARG A 188 -5.17 -18.84 10.04
C ARG A 188 -5.37 -17.85 11.18
N GLU A 189 -4.90 -18.19 12.39
CA GLU A 189 -4.88 -17.28 13.53
C GLU A 189 -3.86 -16.16 13.28
N VAL A 190 -2.67 -16.50 12.79
CA VAL A 190 -1.66 -15.51 12.40
C VAL A 190 -2.26 -14.52 11.40
N LEU A 191 -2.92 -15.00 10.35
CA LEU A 191 -3.56 -14.12 9.36
C LEU A 191 -4.65 -13.24 9.98
N ARG A 192 -5.50 -13.79 10.84
CA ARG A 192 -6.58 -13.05 11.52
C ARG A 192 -6.03 -11.98 12.45
N ASP A 193 -5.03 -12.32 13.25
CA ASP A 193 -4.54 -11.47 14.33
C ASP A 193 -3.57 -10.38 13.82
N THR A 194 -3.16 -10.46 12.56
CA THR A 194 -2.39 -9.42 11.86
C THR A 194 -3.22 -8.59 10.88
N MET A 195 -4.54 -8.77 10.83
CA MET A 195 -5.41 -8.00 9.93
C MET A 195 -5.38 -6.51 10.24
N TYR A 196 -5.68 -5.72 9.20
CA TYR A 196 -5.68 -4.26 9.22
C TYR A 196 -4.29 -3.66 9.46
N ALA A 197 -3.34 -4.01 8.59
CA ALA A 197 -1.97 -3.51 8.64
C ALA A 197 -1.93 -1.97 8.81
N ALA A 198 -1.07 -1.50 9.70
CA ALA A 198 -0.95 -0.08 10.04
C ALA A 198 -0.54 0.78 8.84
N THR A 199 0.16 0.20 7.88
CA THR A 199 0.58 0.85 6.63
C THR A 199 -0.58 1.25 5.71
N VAL A 200 -1.78 0.68 5.93
CA VAL A 200 -3.00 1.00 5.17
C VAL A 200 -4.16 1.49 6.03
N THR A 201 -4.01 1.50 7.34
CA THR A 201 -5.02 1.99 8.30
C THR A 201 -4.51 3.16 9.11
N GLY A 202 -3.51 2.96 9.91
CA GLY A 202 -2.95 3.92 10.85
C GLY A 202 -2.73 3.31 12.22
N SER A 203 -2.31 4.14 13.19
CA SER A 203 -1.97 3.73 14.55
C SER A 203 -2.57 4.69 15.58
N PRO A 204 -3.25 4.21 16.65
CA PRO A 204 -3.68 2.81 16.89
C PRO A 204 -4.73 2.33 15.89
N VAL A 205 -4.69 1.05 15.52
CA VAL A 205 -5.50 0.49 14.42
C VAL A 205 -7.00 0.65 14.64
N GLU A 206 -7.51 0.42 15.87
CA GLU A 206 -8.94 0.52 16.18
C GLU A 206 -9.45 1.95 15.96
N ASN A 207 -8.70 2.95 16.44
CA ASN A 207 -9.08 4.34 16.26
C ASN A 207 -8.94 4.78 14.81
N ALA A 208 -7.89 4.34 14.12
CA ALA A 208 -7.71 4.57 12.71
C ALA A 208 -8.90 4.04 11.89
N CYS A 209 -9.39 2.83 12.18
CA CYS A 209 -10.57 2.27 11.54
C CYS A 209 -11.84 3.11 11.78
N ARG A 210 -12.00 3.68 12.98
CA ARG A 210 -13.10 4.60 13.30
C ARG A 210 -13.02 5.86 12.45
N LEU A 211 -11.85 6.50 12.38
CA LEU A 211 -11.62 7.72 11.61
C LEU A 211 -11.76 7.48 10.10
N ILE A 212 -11.26 6.37 9.58
CA ILE A 212 -11.44 5.98 8.18
C ILE A 212 -12.94 5.96 7.82
N LYS A 213 -13.77 5.37 8.67
CA LYS A 213 -15.22 5.32 8.45
C LYS A 213 -15.86 6.71 8.47
N GLU A 214 -15.30 7.66 9.21
CA GLU A 214 -15.80 9.01 9.33
C GLU A 214 -15.41 9.88 8.13
N TYR A 215 -14.14 9.77 7.68
CA TYR A 215 -13.58 10.64 6.64
C TYR A 215 -13.68 10.07 5.22
N GLU A 216 -13.79 8.75 5.05
CA GLU A 216 -13.98 8.17 3.74
C GLU A 216 -15.48 8.01 3.41
N PRO A 217 -15.96 8.58 2.28
CA PRO A 217 -17.40 8.60 1.95
C PRO A 217 -17.94 7.21 1.62
N HIS A 218 -17.07 6.24 1.40
CA HIS A 218 -17.43 4.90 0.98
C HIS A 218 -16.56 3.83 1.63
N GLY A 219 -17.12 2.62 1.80
CA GLY A 219 -16.34 1.46 2.25
C GLY A 219 -15.21 1.10 1.30
N ARG A 220 -14.10 0.62 1.84
CA ARG A 220 -12.85 0.37 1.11
C ARG A 220 -12.89 -0.80 0.12
N GLY A 221 -13.91 -1.67 0.21
CA GLY A 221 -13.94 -2.88 -0.59
C GLY A 221 -12.73 -3.77 -0.31
N TYR A 222 -11.97 -4.09 -1.34
CA TYR A 222 -10.75 -4.90 -1.22
C TYR A 222 -9.48 -4.09 -0.91
N TYR A 223 -9.52 -2.76 -0.94
CA TYR A 223 -8.35 -1.94 -0.64
C TYR A 223 -7.89 -2.13 0.81
N GLY A 224 -6.62 -2.47 0.98
CA GLY A 224 -6.04 -2.74 2.30
C GLY A 224 -6.40 -4.11 2.88
N ALA A 225 -7.12 -4.95 2.14
CA ALA A 225 -7.38 -6.33 2.54
C ALA A 225 -6.11 -7.20 2.42
N ALA A 226 -6.13 -8.36 3.06
CA ALA A 226 -5.14 -9.41 2.86
C ALA A 226 -5.64 -10.40 1.80
N LEU A 227 -4.86 -10.62 0.75
CA LEU A 227 -5.01 -11.77 -0.12
C LEU A 227 -4.07 -12.86 0.39
N ALA A 228 -4.51 -14.10 0.53
CA ALA A 228 -3.68 -15.12 1.15
C ALA A 228 -3.71 -16.45 0.41
N ILE A 229 -2.54 -17.08 0.31
CA ILE A 229 -2.41 -18.51 -0.01
C ILE A 229 -2.03 -19.24 1.27
N LEU A 230 -2.86 -20.23 1.62
CA LEU A 230 -2.61 -21.17 2.69
C LEU A 230 -2.38 -22.56 2.09
N GLY A 231 -1.36 -23.25 2.57
CA GLY A 231 -1.00 -24.55 2.06
C GLY A 231 -0.17 -25.36 3.04
N ARG A 232 0.53 -26.36 2.50
CA ARG A 232 1.54 -27.12 3.22
C ARG A 232 2.78 -27.22 2.36
N ASP A 233 3.95 -27.18 3.00
CA ASP A 233 5.22 -27.46 2.33
C ASP A 233 5.40 -28.95 2.04
N PRO A 234 6.49 -29.36 1.39
CA PRO A 234 6.77 -30.78 1.11
C PRO A 234 6.90 -31.64 2.37
N GLU A 235 7.25 -31.07 3.49
CA GLU A 235 7.37 -31.72 4.80
C GLU A 235 6.03 -31.85 5.52
N GLY A 236 4.98 -31.21 4.97
CA GLY A 236 3.62 -31.22 5.49
C GLY A 236 3.33 -30.10 6.50
N GLU A 237 4.29 -29.20 6.75
CA GLU A 237 4.12 -28.08 7.66
C GLU A 237 3.22 -26.99 7.05
N PRO A 238 2.36 -26.34 7.85
CA PRO A 238 1.51 -25.25 7.36
C PRO A 238 2.32 -24.06 6.85
N VAL A 239 1.91 -23.51 5.71
CA VAL A 239 2.47 -22.31 5.13
C VAL A 239 1.39 -21.26 4.86
N LEU A 240 1.77 -20.01 5.00
CA LEU A 240 0.97 -18.84 4.68
C LEU A 240 1.82 -17.87 3.88
N ASP A 241 1.26 -17.31 2.82
CA ASP A 241 1.85 -16.18 2.10
C ASP A 241 0.75 -15.18 1.72
N SER A 242 0.92 -13.92 2.14
CA SER A 242 -0.12 -12.89 2.04
C SER A 242 0.46 -11.52 1.73
N PRO A 243 0.13 -10.92 0.58
CA PRO A 243 0.32 -9.51 0.31
C PRO A 243 -0.85 -8.68 0.84
N ILE A 244 -0.62 -7.37 1.03
CA ILE A 244 -1.70 -6.39 1.17
C ILE A 244 -2.27 -6.07 -0.21
N VAL A 245 -3.60 -5.97 -0.32
CA VAL A 245 -4.28 -5.58 -1.56
C VAL A 245 -4.20 -4.06 -1.72
N ILE A 246 -3.10 -3.61 -2.28
CA ILE A 246 -2.82 -2.24 -2.73
C ILE A 246 -2.24 -2.28 -4.14
N ARG A 247 -2.16 -1.15 -4.82
CA ARG A 247 -1.71 -1.08 -6.23
C ARG A 247 -2.45 -2.08 -7.10
N THR A 248 -3.78 -2.08 -6.94
CA THR A 248 -4.68 -3.09 -7.49
C THR A 248 -5.84 -2.41 -8.20
N ALA A 249 -6.11 -2.85 -9.42
CA ALA A 249 -7.32 -2.54 -10.15
C ALA A 249 -8.41 -3.54 -9.73
N ASP A 250 -9.54 -3.01 -9.27
CA ASP A 250 -10.77 -3.76 -9.03
C ASP A 250 -11.74 -3.48 -10.19
N VAL A 251 -12.00 -4.50 -11.01
CA VAL A 251 -12.80 -4.34 -12.23
C VAL A 251 -14.03 -5.21 -12.19
N ALA A 252 -15.19 -4.57 -12.26
CA ALA A 252 -16.49 -5.23 -12.35
C ALA A 252 -16.73 -5.84 -13.75
N PRO A 253 -17.69 -6.77 -13.91
CA PRO A 253 -17.97 -7.42 -15.19
C PRO A 253 -18.36 -6.46 -16.32
N ASP A 254 -18.93 -5.32 -15.98
CA ASP A 254 -19.32 -4.26 -16.93
C ASP A 254 -18.19 -3.29 -17.28
N GLY A 255 -16.95 -3.57 -16.84
CA GLY A 255 -15.77 -2.77 -17.12
C GLY A 255 -15.55 -1.59 -16.17
N ARG A 256 -16.42 -1.37 -15.19
CA ARG A 256 -16.16 -0.35 -14.16
C ARG A 256 -14.92 -0.69 -13.35
N LEU A 257 -13.92 0.17 -13.48
CA LEU A 257 -12.62 0.08 -12.84
C LEU A 257 -12.58 0.99 -11.62
N THR A 258 -12.06 0.48 -10.52
CA THR A 258 -11.70 1.25 -9.34
C THR A 258 -10.25 0.98 -8.96
N VAL A 259 -9.46 2.04 -8.77
CA VAL A 259 -8.13 1.98 -8.18
C VAL A 259 -8.12 2.88 -6.95
N THR A 260 -7.95 2.31 -5.77
CA THR A 260 -7.86 3.09 -4.53
C THR A 260 -6.40 3.40 -4.22
N ALA A 261 -6.12 4.63 -3.88
CA ALA A 261 -4.83 5.10 -3.42
C ALA A 261 -4.99 5.89 -2.12
N GLY A 262 -4.19 5.57 -1.13
CA GLY A 262 -4.15 6.26 0.17
C GLY A 262 -2.83 6.94 0.40
N ALA A 263 -2.86 8.01 1.18
CA ALA A 263 -1.69 8.68 1.73
C ALA A 263 -1.65 8.48 3.25
N THR A 264 -0.45 8.30 3.79
CA THR A 264 -0.23 8.17 5.23
C THR A 264 -0.03 9.55 5.83
N LEU A 265 -0.97 9.98 6.64
CA LEU A 265 -0.94 11.29 7.27
C LEU A 265 -0.31 11.20 8.65
N VAL A 266 0.63 12.10 8.91
CA VAL A 266 1.24 12.36 10.20
C VAL A 266 1.12 13.85 10.52
N ARG A 267 1.53 14.28 11.72
CA ARG A 267 1.43 15.69 12.15
C ARG A 267 2.02 16.69 11.16
N ASP A 268 3.14 16.31 10.55
CA ASP A 268 3.91 17.20 9.68
C ASP A 268 3.67 16.95 8.18
N SER A 269 2.60 16.21 7.83
CA SER A 269 2.20 15.99 6.44
C SER A 269 1.77 17.29 5.77
N ASP A 270 2.17 17.45 4.50
CA ASP A 270 1.75 18.55 3.63
C ASP A 270 0.60 18.11 2.71
N PRO A 271 -0.58 18.78 2.76
CA PRO A 271 -1.74 18.36 1.96
C PRO A 271 -1.49 18.26 0.46
N ALA A 272 -0.70 19.17 -0.12
CA ALA A 272 -0.41 19.14 -1.56
C ALA A 272 0.52 17.98 -1.92
N TYR A 273 1.46 17.65 -1.03
CA TYR A 273 2.33 16.49 -1.20
C TYR A 273 1.54 15.18 -1.16
N GLU A 274 0.60 15.05 -0.21
CA GLU A 274 -0.22 13.85 -0.05
C GLU A 274 -1.20 13.66 -1.23
N VAL A 275 -1.78 14.74 -1.76
CA VAL A 275 -2.55 14.71 -3.03
C VAL A 275 -1.70 14.11 -4.15
N ALA A 276 -0.49 14.64 -4.34
CA ALA A 276 0.41 14.19 -5.40
C ALA A 276 0.86 12.72 -5.20
N GLU A 277 0.95 12.26 -3.95
CA GLU A 277 1.27 10.86 -3.63
C GLU A 277 0.14 9.91 -4.08
N THR A 278 -1.12 10.26 -3.89
CA THR A 278 -2.23 9.43 -4.38
C THR A 278 -2.23 9.31 -5.91
N HIS A 279 -1.90 10.38 -6.65
CA HIS A 279 -1.73 10.32 -8.10
C HIS A 279 -0.58 9.37 -8.50
N ALA A 280 0.56 9.44 -7.82
CA ALA A 280 1.70 8.58 -8.10
C ALA A 280 1.36 7.09 -7.85
N LYS A 281 0.66 6.80 -6.74
CA LYS A 281 0.24 5.45 -6.37
C LYS A 281 -0.80 4.86 -7.34
N ALA A 282 -1.77 5.65 -7.79
CA ALA A 282 -2.75 5.21 -8.80
C ALA A 282 -2.12 5.07 -10.19
N GLY A 283 -1.18 5.95 -10.53
CA GLY A 283 -0.55 6.01 -11.85
C GLY A 283 0.16 4.73 -12.26
N GLY A 284 0.73 3.98 -11.31
CA GLY A 284 1.41 2.71 -11.60
C GLY A 284 0.49 1.64 -12.21
N ILE A 285 -0.79 1.65 -11.85
CA ILE A 285 -1.80 0.71 -12.41
C ILE A 285 -2.45 1.26 -13.68
N LEU A 286 -2.55 2.59 -13.80
CA LEU A 286 -3.28 3.26 -14.88
C LEU A 286 -2.41 3.53 -16.12
N SER A 287 -1.07 3.32 -16.06
CA SER A 287 -0.10 3.59 -17.12
C SER A 287 0.08 2.47 -18.19
#